data_9ff24a66f235f00e9c9d0970c737975f
#
_entry.id   9ff24a66f235f00e9c9d0970c737975f
#
_cell.length_a   1.000
_cell.length_b   1.000
_cell.length_c   1.000
_cell.angle_alpha   90.00
_cell.angle_beta   90.00
_cell.angle_gamma   90.00
#
_symmetry.space_group_name_H-M   'P 1'
#
loop_
_entity.id
_entity.type
_entity.pdbx_description
1 polymer ?
#
loop_
_entity_poly.entity_id
_entity_poly.type
_entity_poly.pdbx_seq_one_letter_code
_entity_poly.pdbx_strand_id
1 'polypeptide(L)'
;AGHGNFGSVDNDPAAAMRYTETRLASIAHEAMLTQVGEATVDFTANFDSSQQEPTALPAMLPFLVLNGCTGIAVGMATNIPPHNLGEVVDGLIALIENPELSDEKLLQLIPGPDFPTGGEIIATEGIVDAYTKGRGSITVRGVASVEEVPGNRKVRMKTAIVVTEFPFQVNKAAWIEKVADLVNAGRLDGIADLRDESDRDGIRVVIELKREFTPETVLARLYQQTDLQTNFGAILLAIVKGQPRQLTLRQLLQEFLDFREVTLTRRYNYELQAAQRRCHIVEGLMVALTNLDVAIDILRNAPDGTTAKEIFQIRLDLSESQADAILAMPMRRLTGLERQNLQSELDQLMAKIQEFQRLLGDRRELLKALKKELRSLKRKYADPRRTRLVNAASPVAQGEPQVAGKRNSPPK
;
A
#
# COMPACT_ATOMS: atom_id res chain seq x y z
N ALA A 1 13.15 -2.80 -3.11
CA ALA A 1 13.94 -2.76 -4.33
C ALA A 1 14.80 -4.02 -4.42
N GLY A 2 14.85 -4.65 -5.60
CA GLY A 2 15.67 -5.83 -5.88
C GLY A 2 16.91 -5.47 -6.70
N HIS A 3 17.96 -6.27 -6.56
CA HIS A 3 19.14 -6.24 -7.40
C HIS A 3 19.50 -7.68 -7.80
N GLY A 4 19.73 -7.92 -9.09
CA GLY A 4 19.93 -9.23 -9.66
C GLY A 4 18.82 -9.66 -10.61
N ASN A 5 18.86 -10.92 -11.07
CA ASN A 5 17.84 -11.48 -11.97
C ASN A 5 16.68 -12.09 -11.18
N PHE A 6 15.51 -11.47 -11.26
CA PHE A 6 14.26 -11.94 -10.65
C PHE A 6 13.29 -12.59 -11.66
N GLY A 7 13.77 -12.92 -12.85
CA GLY A 7 12.96 -13.41 -13.96
C GLY A 7 12.58 -12.32 -14.95
N SER A 8 11.82 -12.68 -15.97
CA SER A 8 11.36 -11.76 -17.02
C SER A 8 9.84 -11.82 -17.21
N VAL A 9 9.30 -10.90 -18.01
CA VAL A 9 7.89 -10.89 -18.42
C VAL A 9 7.54 -12.08 -19.34
N ASP A 10 8.53 -12.76 -19.89
CA ASP A 10 8.39 -13.97 -20.70
C ASP A 10 8.40 -15.25 -19.87
N ASN A 11 8.31 -15.11 -18.54
CA ASN A 11 8.32 -16.22 -17.59
C ASN A 11 9.68 -16.95 -17.50
N ASP A 12 10.79 -16.28 -17.86
CA ASP A 12 12.10 -16.83 -17.56
C ASP A 12 12.29 -17.00 -16.05
N PRO A 13 12.91 -18.08 -15.59
CA PRO A 13 13.08 -18.30 -14.17
C PRO A 13 14.04 -17.28 -13.55
N ALA A 14 13.78 -16.92 -12.30
CA ALA A 14 14.69 -16.11 -11.51
C ALA A 14 16.03 -16.87 -11.28
N ALA A 15 17.10 -16.12 -11.08
CA ALA A 15 18.37 -16.68 -10.63
C ALA A 15 18.23 -17.30 -9.23
N ALA A 16 19.17 -18.18 -8.86
CA ALA A 16 19.21 -18.74 -7.51
C ALA A 16 19.30 -17.61 -6.47
N MET A 17 18.62 -17.77 -5.33
CA MET A 17 18.49 -16.73 -4.30
C MET A 17 19.84 -16.15 -3.83
N ARG A 18 20.93 -16.92 -3.88
CA ARG A 18 22.28 -16.44 -3.51
C ARG A 18 22.84 -15.35 -4.43
N TYR A 19 22.23 -15.13 -5.59
CA TYR A 19 22.65 -14.10 -6.57
C TYR A 19 21.72 -12.88 -6.58
N THR A 20 20.73 -12.84 -5.71
CA THR A 20 19.77 -11.74 -5.65
C THR A 20 19.82 -11.05 -4.31
N GLU A 21 19.70 -9.73 -4.32
CA GLU A 21 19.61 -8.90 -3.13
C GLU A 21 18.24 -8.20 -3.09
N THR A 22 17.67 -8.10 -1.90
CA THR A 22 16.42 -7.36 -1.69
C THR A 22 16.57 -6.33 -0.59
N ARG A 23 15.88 -5.20 -0.75
CA ARG A 23 15.76 -4.17 0.28
C ARG A 23 14.30 -3.75 0.38
N LEU A 24 13.87 -3.40 1.60
CA LEU A 24 12.53 -2.87 1.80
C LEU A 24 12.33 -1.60 0.97
N ALA A 25 11.20 -1.52 0.29
CA ALA A 25 10.76 -0.27 -0.33
C ALA A 25 10.36 0.73 0.77
N SER A 26 10.53 2.02 0.52
CA SER A 26 10.19 3.08 1.48
C SER A 26 8.75 2.97 1.97
N ILE A 27 7.81 2.69 1.07
CA ILE A 27 6.39 2.50 1.42
C ILE A 27 6.18 1.30 2.36
N ALA A 28 6.88 0.18 2.14
CA ALA A 28 6.76 -0.99 3.00
C ALA A 28 7.30 -0.70 4.41
N HIS A 29 8.45 -0.03 4.51
CA HIS A 29 8.99 0.38 5.80
C HIS A 29 8.05 1.36 6.52
N GLU A 30 7.64 2.45 5.86
CA GLU A 30 6.84 3.51 6.47
C GLU A 30 5.42 3.06 6.79
N ALA A 31 4.75 2.40 5.84
CA ALA A 31 3.32 2.10 5.99
C ALA A 31 3.00 0.73 6.59
N MET A 32 4.01 -0.14 6.81
CA MET A 32 3.79 -1.46 7.41
C MET A 32 4.58 -1.69 8.70
N LEU A 33 5.80 -1.15 8.84
CA LEU A 33 6.73 -1.54 9.90
C LEU A 33 6.99 -0.48 10.96
N THR A 34 6.88 0.82 10.65
CA THR A 34 7.23 1.89 11.60
C THR A 34 6.42 1.89 12.90
N GLN A 35 5.24 1.31 12.89
CA GLN A 35 4.35 1.25 14.06
C GLN A 35 4.30 -0.14 14.71
N VAL A 36 5.16 -1.08 14.30
CA VAL A 36 5.20 -2.43 14.89
C VAL A 36 5.70 -2.35 16.32
N GLY A 37 4.93 -2.89 17.24
CA GLY A 37 5.26 -2.97 18.65
C GLY A 37 4.10 -3.51 19.48
N GLU A 38 4.36 -4.03 20.68
CA GLU A 38 3.35 -4.56 21.59
C GLU A 38 2.27 -3.53 21.97
N ALA A 39 2.62 -2.25 21.83
CA ALA A 39 1.70 -1.15 22.06
C ALA A 39 0.60 -1.02 20.98
N THR A 40 0.82 -1.54 19.77
CA THR A 40 -0.08 -1.34 18.63
C THR A 40 -0.81 -2.60 18.21
N VAL A 41 -0.16 -3.76 18.25
CA VAL A 41 -0.70 -5.06 17.85
C VAL A 41 -0.38 -6.12 18.90
N ASP A 42 -1.08 -7.24 18.82
CA ASP A 42 -0.81 -8.39 19.67
C ASP A 42 0.39 -9.17 19.15
N PHE A 43 1.14 -9.75 20.08
CA PHE A 43 2.29 -10.60 19.78
C PHE A 43 2.00 -12.03 20.24
N THR A 44 2.62 -12.97 19.57
CA THR A 44 2.59 -14.40 19.90
C THR A 44 4.00 -14.96 19.84
N ALA A 45 4.23 -16.10 20.50
CA ALA A 45 5.50 -16.80 20.37
C ALA A 45 5.68 -17.31 18.93
N ASN A 46 6.91 -17.19 18.41
CA ASN A 46 7.26 -17.80 17.12
C ASN A 46 7.28 -19.34 17.22
N PHE A 47 7.56 -20.04 16.10
CA PHE A 47 7.46 -21.50 16.00
C PHE A 47 8.29 -22.28 17.04
N ASP A 48 9.43 -21.74 17.49
CA ASP A 48 10.32 -22.35 18.48
C ASP A 48 10.24 -21.70 19.89
N SER A 49 9.32 -20.75 20.04
CA SER A 49 9.13 -19.96 21.28
C SER A 49 10.36 -19.18 21.76
N SER A 50 11.36 -18.97 20.89
CA SER A 50 12.58 -18.23 21.21
C SER A 50 12.36 -16.71 21.17
N GLN A 51 11.38 -16.24 20.39
CA GLN A 51 11.07 -14.83 20.20
C GLN A 51 9.55 -14.58 20.11
N GLN A 52 9.17 -13.32 20.19
CA GLN A 52 7.79 -12.89 19.99
C GLN A 52 7.65 -12.28 18.58
N GLU A 53 6.56 -12.60 17.89
CA GLU A 53 6.24 -12.04 16.58
C GLU A 53 4.84 -11.40 16.58
N PRO A 54 4.61 -10.34 15.80
CA PRO A 54 3.29 -9.71 15.72
C PRO A 54 2.29 -10.63 15.02
N THR A 55 1.08 -10.75 15.56
CA THR A 55 -0.01 -11.52 14.95
C THR A 55 -0.53 -10.87 13.66
N ALA A 56 -0.39 -9.55 13.56
CA ALA A 56 -0.70 -8.76 12.36
C ALA A 56 0.17 -7.50 12.32
N LEU A 57 0.52 -7.04 11.13
CA LEU A 57 1.24 -5.77 10.98
C LEU A 57 0.27 -4.59 11.13
N PRO A 58 0.65 -3.49 11.83
CA PRO A 58 -0.18 -2.29 11.99
C PRO A 58 -0.18 -1.44 10.70
N ALA A 59 -0.59 -2.05 9.59
CA ALA A 59 -0.54 -1.43 8.27
C ALA A 59 -1.34 -0.11 8.22
N MET A 60 -0.71 0.95 7.71
CA MET A 60 -1.31 2.28 7.58
C MET A 60 -2.12 2.44 6.30
N LEU A 61 -2.04 1.47 5.38
CA LEU A 61 -2.75 1.40 4.12
C LEU A 61 -3.38 0.00 3.95
N PRO A 62 -4.52 -0.14 3.25
CA PRO A 62 -5.18 -1.41 3.04
C PRO A 62 -4.48 -2.22 1.94
N PHE A 63 -3.29 -2.77 2.22
CA PHE A 63 -2.47 -3.48 1.23
C PHE A 63 -3.18 -4.66 0.57
N LEU A 64 -4.14 -5.29 1.22
CA LEU A 64 -4.96 -6.33 0.62
C LEU A 64 -5.75 -5.82 -0.59
N VAL A 65 -6.28 -4.60 -0.52
CA VAL A 65 -7.01 -3.95 -1.61
C VAL A 65 -6.03 -3.36 -2.64
N LEU A 66 -4.93 -2.75 -2.17
CA LEU A 66 -3.96 -2.09 -3.05
C LEU A 66 -3.20 -3.08 -3.94
N ASN A 67 -2.68 -4.15 -3.36
CA ASN A 67 -1.87 -5.13 -4.07
C ASN A 67 -2.70 -6.27 -4.67
N GLY A 68 -3.93 -6.44 -4.20
CA GLY A 68 -4.70 -7.63 -4.49
C GLY A 68 -4.15 -8.88 -3.82
N CYS A 69 -4.85 -9.98 -4.01
CA CYS A 69 -4.46 -11.28 -3.47
C CYS A 69 -5.10 -12.39 -4.29
N THR A 70 -4.35 -13.44 -4.56
CA THR A 70 -4.88 -14.68 -5.13
C THR A 70 -4.51 -15.85 -4.21
N GLY A 71 -5.50 -16.65 -3.84
CA GLY A 71 -5.29 -17.81 -2.98
C GLY A 71 -6.35 -18.88 -3.18
N ILE A 72 -5.94 -20.14 -3.07
CA ILE A 72 -6.80 -21.30 -3.24
C ILE A 72 -6.70 -22.14 -1.97
N ALA A 73 -7.84 -22.40 -1.34
CA ALA A 73 -7.97 -23.27 -0.19
C ALA A 73 -8.99 -24.37 -0.49
N VAL A 74 -9.11 -25.36 0.38
CA VAL A 74 -10.14 -26.40 0.26
C VAL A 74 -11.52 -25.78 0.49
N GLY A 75 -12.39 -25.84 -0.52
CA GLY A 75 -13.74 -25.35 -0.45
C GLY A 75 -13.93 -23.83 -0.62
N MET A 76 -12.86 -23.05 -0.74
CA MET A 76 -12.93 -21.61 -0.94
C MET A 76 -11.73 -21.06 -1.71
N ALA A 77 -11.92 -19.92 -2.40
CA ALA A 77 -10.86 -19.22 -3.08
C ALA A 77 -11.04 -17.71 -2.91
N THR A 78 -9.93 -16.98 -2.94
CA THR A 78 -9.92 -15.52 -3.01
C THR A 78 -9.19 -15.09 -4.27
N ASN A 79 -9.67 -14.03 -4.90
CA ASN A 79 -9.02 -13.39 -6.04
C ASN A 79 -9.37 -11.90 -6.05
N ILE A 80 -8.67 -11.14 -5.24
CA ILE A 80 -8.88 -9.70 -5.06
C ILE A 80 -8.01 -8.97 -6.06
N PRO A 81 -8.56 -8.14 -6.96
CA PRO A 81 -7.77 -7.37 -7.89
C PRO A 81 -7.04 -6.21 -7.19
N PRO A 82 -5.88 -5.78 -7.71
CA PRO A 82 -5.18 -4.60 -7.22
C PRO A 82 -5.93 -3.31 -7.58
N HIS A 83 -5.72 -2.24 -6.77
CA HIS A 83 -6.37 -0.94 -6.94
C HIS A 83 -5.38 0.22 -6.83
N ASN A 84 -5.75 1.36 -7.41
CA ASN A 84 -4.95 2.58 -7.34
C ASN A 84 -4.91 3.16 -5.92
N LEU A 85 -3.72 3.46 -5.41
CA LEU A 85 -3.52 3.98 -4.06
C LEU A 85 -4.25 5.31 -3.85
N GLY A 86 -4.16 6.21 -4.84
CA GLY A 86 -4.78 7.53 -4.75
C GLY A 86 -6.30 7.45 -4.60
N GLU A 87 -6.93 6.59 -5.39
CA GLU A 87 -8.39 6.36 -5.41
C GLU A 87 -8.87 5.68 -4.13
N VAL A 88 -8.16 4.64 -3.68
CA VAL A 88 -8.49 3.92 -2.42
C VAL A 88 -8.41 4.86 -1.22
N VAL A 89 -7.38 5.71 -1.15
CA VAL A 89 -7.25 6.70 -0.08
C VAL A 89 -8.38 7.74 -0.13
N ASP A 90 -8.78 8.19 -1.32
CA ASP A 90 -9.94 9.10 -1.46
C ASP A 90 -11.23 8.44 -1.00
N GLY A 91 -11.44 7.16 -1.34
CA GLY A 91 -12.57 6.37 -0.86
C GLY A 91 -12.59 6.22 0.67
N LEU A 92 -11.43 5.92 1.28
CA LEU A 92 -11.29 5.86 2.75
C LEU A 92 -11.61 7.19 3.42
N ILE A 93 -11.08 8.29 2.90
CA ILE A 93 -11.35 9.64 3.44
C ILE A 93 -12.84 9.98 3.33
N ALA A 94 -13.47 9.66 2.20
CA ALA A 94 -14.90 9.87 2.00
C ALA A 94 -15.76 9.05 2.97
N LEU A 95 -15.39 7.79 3.26
CA LEU A 95 -16.06 6.95 4.25
C LEU A 95 -15.88 7.47 5.69
N ILE A 96 -14.71 8.03 6.02
CA ILE A 96 -14.49 8.68 7.32
C ILE A 96 -15.36 9.94 7.46
N GLU A 97 -15.54 10.71 6.39
CA GLU A 97 -16.34 11.94 6.40
C GLU A 97 -17.84 11.68 6.37
N ASN A 98 -18.26 10.65 5.68
CA ASN A 98 -19.64 10.21 5.59
C ASN A 98 -19.72 8.67 5.63
N PRO A 99 -19.93 8.06 6.81
CA PRO A 99 -20.09 6.61 6.95
C PRO A 99 -21.25 6.03 6.11
N GLU A 100 -22.30 6.82 5.87
CA GLU A 100 -23.48 6.46 5.06
C GLU A 100 -23.30 6.83 3.57
N LEU A 101 -22.07 7.01 3.09
CA LEU A 101 -21.78 7.27 1.67
C LEU A 101 -22.42 6.17 0.81
N SER A 102 -23.13 6.52 -0.26
CA SER A 102 -23.73 5.49 -1.14
C SER A 102 -22.66 4.71 -1.92
N ASP A 103 -22.99 3.48 -2.33
CA ASP A 103 -22.07 2.64 -3.10
C ASP A 103 -21.75 3.26 -4.47
N GLU A 104 -22.71 3.98 -5.08
CA GLU A 104 -22.50 4.68 -6.36
C GLU A 104 -21.43 5.78 -6.22
N LYS A 105 -21.43 6.53 -5.10
CA LYS A 105 -20.39 7.54 -4.84
C LYS A 105 -19.05 6.91 -4.54
N LEU A 106 -19.02 5.77 -3.84
CA LEU A 106 -17.80 5.03 -3.61
C LEU A 106 -17.21 4.50 -4.94
N LEU A 107 -18.06 4.00 -5.83
CA LEU A 107 -17.69 3.58 -7.20
C LEU A 107 -17.16 4.72 -8.06
N GLN A 108 -17.62 5.95 -7.85
CA GLN A 108 -17.05 7.13 -8.53
C GLN A 108 -15.63 7.46 -8.06
N LEU A 109 -15.31 7.20 -6.78
CA LEU A 109 -13.98 7.43 -6.20
C LEU A 109 -13.01 6.28 -6.50
N ILE A 110 -13.51 5.05 -6.54
CA ILE A 110 -12.75 3.82 -6.85
C ILE A 110 -13.46 3.14 -8.03
N PRO A 111 -13.25 3.63 -9.26
CA PRO A 111 -14.08 3.23 -10.40
C PRO A 111 -13.79 1.82 -10.91
N GLY A 112 -12.69 1.20 -10.46
CA GLY A 112 -12.32 -0.16 -10.84
C GLY A 112 -10.92 -0.55 -10.42
N PRO A 113 -10.53 -1.79 -10.65
CA PRO A 113 -9.17 -2.26 -10.47
C PRO A 113 -8.15 -1.44 -11.27
N ASP A 114 -6.90 -1.42 -10.79
CA ASP A 114 -5.77 -0.81 -11.48
C ASP A 114 -4.63 -1.82 -11.55
N PHE A 115 -4.53 -2.50 -12.68
CA PHE A 115 -3.57 -3.58 -12.88
C PHE A 115 -2.17 -3.02 -13.18
N PRO A 116 -1.10 -3.60 -12.62
CA PRO A 116 0.28 -3.14 -12.85
C PRO A 116 0.73 -3.25 -14.31
N THR A 117 0.10 -4.14 -15.09
CA THR A 117 0.35 -4.33 -16.52
C THR A 117 -0.44 -3.38 -17.42
N GLY A 118 -1.25 -2.48 -16.85
CA GLY A 118 -2.13 -1.60 -17.62
C GLY A 118 -3.35 -2.32 -18.20
N GLY A 119 -3.58 -2.20 -19.48
CA GLY A 119 -4.73 -2.77 -20.17
C GLY A 119 -5.99 -1.91 -20.11
N GLU A 120 -7.06 -2.44 -20.65
CA GLU A 120 -8.39 -1.79 -20.71
C GLU A 120 -9.45 -2.68 -20.10
N ILE A 121 -10.28 -2.13 -19.21
CA ILE A 121 -11.50 -2.77 -18.72
C ILE A 121 -12.65 -2.28 -19.59
N ILE A 122 -13.32 -3.20 -20.29
CA ILE A 122 -14.31 -2.87 -21.32
C ILE A 122 -15.78 -3.01 -20.88
N ALA A 123 -16.04 -3.53 -19.68
CA ALA A 123 -17.38 -3.67 -19.14
C ALA A 123 -17.36 -3.35 -17.64
N THR A 124 -18.13 -2.35 -17.24
CA THR A 124 -18.18 -1.89 -15.82
C THR A 124 -19.13 -2.73 -14.97
N GLU A 125 -20.02 -3.51 -15.56
CA GLU A 125 -21.03 -4.33 -14.86
C GLU A 125 -20.35 -5.35 -13.92
N GLY A 126 -19.30 -6.01 -14.39
CA GLY A 126 -18.51 -6.94 -13.58
C GLY A 126 -17.81 -6.28 -12.38
N ILE A 127 -17.43 -4.99 -12.51
CA ILE A 127 -16.88 -4.21 -11.40
C ILE A 127 -17.98 -3.93 -10.37
N VAL A 128 -19.16 -3.49 -10.81
CA VAL A 128 -20.29 -3.23 -9.92
C VAL A 128 -20.66 -4.48 -9.14
N ASP A 129 -20.75 -5.64 -9.82
CA ASP A 129 -21.03 -6.92 -9.15
C ASP A 129 -19.93 -7.30 -8.14
N ALA A 130 -18.65 -7.18 -8.52
CA ALA A 130 -17.54 -7.47 -7.63
C ALA A 130 -17.58 -6.59 -6.36
N TYR A 131 -17.86 -5.29 -6.50
CA TYR A 131 -17.80 -4.34 -5.40
C TYR A 131 -19.04 -4.35 -4.52
N THR A 132 -20.22 -4.67 -5.08
CA THR A 132 -21.48 -4.68 -4.31
C THR A 132 -21.85 -6.07 -3.78
N LYS A 133 -21.45 -7.15 -4.47
CA LYS A 133 -21.76 -8.54 -4.11
C LYS A 133 -20.53 -9.32 -3.60
N GLY A 134 -19.33 -8.74 -3.72
CA GLY A 134 -18.08 -9.42 -3.37
C GLY A 134 -17.63 -10.46 -4.41
N ARG A 135 -18.28 -10.53 -5.57
CA ARG A 135 -17.94 -11.44 -6.66
C ARG A 135 -18.38 -10.87 -8.00
N GLY A 136 -17.49 -10.89 -9.00
CA GLY A 136 -17.80 -10.40 -10.33
C GLY A 136 -16.80 -10.86 -11.38
N SER A 137 -17.17 -10.80 -12.65
CA SER A 137 -16.30 -11.12 -13.78
C SER A 137 -15.94 -9.83 -14.52
N ILE A 138 -14.69 -9.42 -14.44
CA ILE A 138 -14.18 -8.16 -15.01
C ILE A 138 -13.45 -8.49 -16.30
N THR A 139 -13.96 -8.01 -17.43
CA THR A 139 -13.33 -8.24 -18.73
C THR A 139 -12.20 -7.25 -18.95
N VAL A 140 -10.99 -7.78 -19.10
CA VAL A 140 -9.75 -7.02 -19.31
C VAL A 140 -9.21 -7.32 -20.70
N ARG A 141 -8.80 -6.28 -21.42
CA ARG A 141 -8.27 -6.34 -22.76
C ARG A 141 -6.87 -5.72 -22.81
N GLY A 142 -5.98 -6.32 -23.60
CA GLY A 142 -4.68 -5.73 -23.93
C GLY A 142 -4.83 -4.51 -24.83
N VAL A 143 -3.83 -3.64 -24.80
CA VAL A 143 -3.78 -2.43 -25.61
C VAL A 143 -3.09 -2.72 -26.92
N ALA A 144 -3.76 -2.41 -28.01
CA ALA A 144 -3.23 -2.53 -29.36
C ALA A 144 -3.46 -1.26 -30.17
N SER A 145 -2.48 -0.90 -31.01
CA SER A 145 -2.57 0.22 -31.94
C SER A 145 -2.27 -0.25 -33.37
N VAL A 146 -2.75 0.50 -34.37
CA VAL A 146 -2.38 0.27 -35.77
C VAL A 146 -1.26 1.21 -36.14
N GLU A 147 -0.17 0.64 -36.67
CA GLU A 147 0.99 1.38 -37.12
C GLU A 147 1.39 0.94 -38.54
N GLU A 148 2.03 1.83 -39.29
CA GLU A 148 2.73 1.46 -40.51
C GLU A 148 4.20 1.15 -40.17
N VAL A 149 4.63 -0.08 -40.44
CA VAL A 149 5.99 -0.56 -40.17
C VAL A 149 6.76 -0.81 -41.47
N PRO A 150 8.10 -0.62 -41.48
CA PRO A 150 8.92 -0.92 -42.65
C PRO A 150 8.90 -2.42 -42.94
N GLY A 151 8.50 -2.81 -44.14
CA GLY A 151 8.57 -4.21 -44.60
C GLY A 151 10.01 -4.69 -44.80
N ASN A 152 10.20 -6.01 -44.92
CA ASN A 152 11.51 -6.69 -45.04
C ASN A 152 12.46 -6.14 -46.11
N ARG A 153 12.00 -5.36 -47.10
CA ARG A 153 12.83 -4.74 -48.17
C ARG A 153 12.95 -3.23 -48.05
N LYS A 154 12.69 -2.64 -46.88
CA LYS A 154 12.78 -1.17 -46.56
C LYS A 154 12.06 -0.20 -47.52
N VAL A 155 11.45 -0.68 -48.64
CA VAL A 155 10.87 0.14 -49.70
C VAL A 155 9.36 0.29 -49.58
N ARG A 156 8.70 -0.50 -48.71
CA ARG A 156 7.23 -0.52 -48.64
C ARG A 156 6.76 -0.62 -47.23
N MET A 157 5.96 0.35 -46.80
CA MET A 157 5.27 0.31 -45.50
C MET A 157 4.20 -0.78 -45.50
N LYS A 158 4.03 -1.47 -44.40
CA LYS A 158 3.02 -2.47 -44.15
C LYS A 158 2.20 -2.07 -42.94
N THR A 159 0.92 -2.28 -43.00
CA THR A 159 0.03 -2.11 -41.86
C THR A 159 0.28 -3.24 -40.85
N ALA A 160 0.50 -2.87 -39.61
CA ALA A 160 0.69 -3.81 -38.50
C ALA A 160 -0.18 -3.43 -37.29
N ILE A 161 -0.60 -4.44 -36.56
CA ILE A 161 -1.13 -4.28 -35.20
C ILE A 161 0.03 -4.39 -34.23
N VAL A 162 0.16 -3.40 -33.35
CA VAL A 162 1.23 -3.36 -32.33
C VAL A 162 0.58 -3.46 -30.96
N VAL A 163 0.87 -4.56 -30.25
CA VAL A 163 0.40 -4.78 -28.87
C VAL A 163 1.44 -4.23 -27.90
N THR A 164 1.04 -3.31 -27.04
CA THR A 164 1.92 -2.64 -26.08
C THR A 164 1.62 -3.00 -24.62
N GLU A 165 0.42 -3.50 -24.33
CA GLU A 165 0.03 -3.92 -22.99
C GLU A 165 -0.78 -5.22 -23.08
N PHE A 166 -0.54 -6.13 -22.14
CA PHE A 166 -1.30 -7.37 -22.00
C PHE A 166 -2.22 -7.34 -20.79
N PRO A 167 -3.32 -8.09 -20.78
CA PRO A 167 -4.13 -8.28 -19.58
C PRO A 167 -3.29 -8.85 -18.44
N PHE A 168 -3.66 -8.51 -17.20
CA PHE A 168 -2.99 -8.98 -16.01
C PHE A 168 -2.90 -10.52 -15.96
N GLN A 169 -1.74 -11.05 -15.60
CA GLN A 169 -1.41 -12.49 -15.53
C GLN A 169 -1.32 -13.22 -16.89
N VAL A 170 -1.38 -12.53 -18.00
CA VAL A 170 -1.13 -13.14 -19.32
C VAL A 170 0.38 -13.17 -19.61
N ASN A 171 0.89 -14.35 -19.93
CA ASN A 171 2.27 -14.53 -20.36
C ASN A 171 2.43 -14.16 -21.84
N LYS A 172 3.33 -13.20 -22.14
CA LYS A 172 3.56 -12.68 -23.49
C LYS A 172 4.08 -13.76 -24.44
N ALA A 173 5.10 -14.54 -24.03
CA ALA A 173 5.70 -15.57 -24.89
C ALA A 173 4.72 -16.68 -25.22
N ALA A 174 3.99 -17.18 -24.22
CA ALA A 174 2.94 -18.20 -24.44
C ALA A 174 1.80 -17.68 -25.34
N TRP A 175 1.48 -16.39 -25.24
CA TRP A 175 0.49 -15.76 -26.12
C TRP A 175 1.01 -15.70 -27.56
N ILE A 176 2.28 -15.34 -27.80
CA ILE A 176 2.92 -15.32 -29.13
C ILE A 176 2.88 -16.71 -29.76
N GLU A 177 3.27 -17.76 -29.02
CA GLU A 177 3.18 -19.15 -29.46
C GLU A 177 1.75 -19.53 -29.85
N LYS A 178 0.77 -19.22 -29.01
CA LYS A 178 -0.64 -19.52 -29.26
C LYS A 178 -1.15 -18.82 -30.53
N VAL A 179 -0.76 -17.57 -30.77
CA VAL A 179 -1.09 -16.87 -32.02
C VAL A 179 -0.45 -17.55 -33.22
N ALA A 180 0.84 -17.92 -33.15
CA ALA A 180 1.54 -18.62 -34.22
C ALA A 180 0.87 -19.98 -34.53
N ASP A 181 0.48 -20.75 -33.52
CA ASP A 181 -0.23 -22.02 -33.68
C ASP A 181 -1.59 -21.84 -34.37
N LEU A 182 -2.36 -20.81 -34.00
CA LEU A 182 -3.65 -20.50 -34.62
C LEU A 182 -3.48 -20.11 -36.08
N VAL A 183 -2.42 -19.35 -36.43
CA VAL A 183 -2.10 -18.98 -37.80
C VAL A 183 -1.72 -20.22 -38.64
N ASN A 184 -0.83 -21.07 -38.08
CA ASN A 184 -0.40 -22.32 -38.76
C ASN A 184 -1.55 -23.30 -38.95
N ALA A 185 -2.48 -23.35 -38.02
CA ALA A 185 -3.69 -24.18 -38.11
C ALA A 185 -4.77 -23.60 -39.06
N GLY A 186 -4.56 -22.42 -39.67
CA GLY A 186 -5.53 -21.76 -40.54
C GLY A 186 -6.78 -21.24 -39.80
N ARG A 187 -6.73 -21.09 -38.50
CA ARG A 187 -7.83 -20.61 -37.66
C ARG A 187 -7.80 -19.09 -37.47
N LEU A 188 -6.65 -18.47 -37.66
CA LEU A 188 -6.45 -17.03 -37.58
C LEU A 188 -5.79 -16.51 -38.86
N ASP A 189 -6.64 -16.15 -39.84
CA ASP A 189 -6.17 -15.60 -41.08
C ASP A 189 -5.89 -14.10 -40.99
N GLY A 190 -5.06 -13.60 -41.93
CA GLY A 190 -4.77 -12.17 -42.05
C GLY A 190 -3.43 -11.75 -41.49
N ILE A 191 -2.73 -12.61 -40.76
CA ILE A 191 -1.38 -12.36 -40.21
C ILE A 191 -0.35 -12.81 -41.24
N ALA A 192 0.60 -11.93 -41.58
CA ALA A 192 1.72 -12.21 -42.48
C ALA A 192 3.02 -12.55 -41.69
N ASP A 193 3.25 -11.88 -40.56
CA ASP A 193 4.42 -12.07 -39.74
C ASP A 193 4.11 -11.63 -38.30
N LEU A 194 4.80 -12.24 -37.32
CA LEU A 194 4.66 -11.96 -35.89
C LEU A 194 6.05 -11.83 -35.28
N ARG A 195 6.34 -10.67 -34.68
CA ARG A 195 7.64 -10.38 -34.08
C ARG A 195 7.50 -9.80 -32.69
N ASP A 196 8.39 -10.23 -31.79
CA ASP A 196 8.58 -9.57 -30.51
C ASP A 196 9.72 -8.56 -30.62
N GLU A 197 9.38 -7.30 -30.50
CA GLU A 197 10.31 -6.16 -30.49
C GLU A 197 10.38 -5.50 -29.11
N SER A 198 9.95 -6.23 -28.05
CA SER A 198 9.97 -5.73 -26.67
C SER A 198 11.42 -5.50 -26.21
N ASP A 199 11.61 -4.42 -25.48
CA ASP A 199 12.89 -4.04 -24.89
C ASP A 199 12.72 -3.50 -23.46
N ARG A 200 13.76 -2.87 -22.89
CA ARG A 200 13.73 -2.24 -21.57
C ARG A 200 12.75 -1.06 -21.47
N ASP A 201 12.33 -0.48 -22.58
CA ASP A 201 11.40 0.65 -22.61
C ASP A 201 9.93 0.19 -22.59
N GLY A 202 9.68 -1.10 -22.87
CA GLY A 202 8.34 -1.70 -22.75
C GLY A 202 8.06 -2.86 -23.70
N ILE A 203 6.84 -3.35 -23.61
CA ILE A 203 6.33 -4.41 -24.47
C ILE A 203 5.98 -3.84 -25.85
N ARG A 204 6.44 -4.53 -26.89
CA ARG A 204 6.13 -4.23 -28.27
C ARG A 204 6.05 -5.51 -29.10
N VAL A 205 4.87 -6.04 -29.31
CA VAL A 205 4.63 -7.20 -30.18
C VAL A 205 4.00 -6.72 -31.47
N VAL A 206 4.69 -6.92 -32.57
CA VAL A 206 4.31 -6.43 -33.91
C VAL A 206 3.72 -7.57 -34.74
N ILE A 207 2.48 -7.39 -35.20
CA ILE A 207 1.72 -8.32 -36.01
C ILE A 207 1.53 -7.70 -37.39
N GLU A 208 2.34 -8.10 -38.38
CA GLU A 208 2.20 -7.62 -39.76
C GLU A 208 0.98 -8.25 -40.42
N LEU A 209 0.18 -7.44 -41.11
CA LEU A 209 -1.01 -7.89 -41.74
C LEU A 209 -0.81 -8.24 -43.24
N LYS A 210 -1.58 -9.19 -43.75
CA LYS A 210 -1.77 -9.42 -45.18
C LYS A 210 -2.63 -8.30 -45.75
N ARG A 211 -2.37 -7.88 -46.99
CA ARG A 211 -3.03 -6.72 -47.62
C ARG A 211 -4.54 -6.79 -47.73
N GLU A 212 -5.06 -8.00 -47.74
CA GLU A 212 -6.50 -8.27 -47.96
C GLU A 212 -7.34 -8.16 -46.70
N PHE A 213 -6.66 -7.94 -45.55
CA PHE A 213 -7.30 -7.93 -44.22
C PHE A 213 -7.23 -6.55 -43.59
N THR A 214 -8.33 -6.14 -42.98
CA THR A 214 -8.38 -4.91 -42.19
C THR A 214 -7.91 -5.16 -40.77
N PRO A 215 -7.19 -4.21 -40.14
CA PRO A 215 -6.70 -4.34 -38.75
C PRO A 215 -7.81 -4.67 -37.76
N GLU A 216 -8.99 -4.05 -37.95
CA GLU A 216 -10.14 -4.21 -37.04
C GLU A 216 -10.61 -5.67 -37.03
N THR A 217 -10.71 -6.30 -38.21
CA THR A 217 -11.14 -7.70 -38.34
C THR A 217 -10.17 -8.65 -37.67
N VAL A 218 -8.88 -8.44 -37.88
CA VAL A 218 -7.84 -9.30 -37.27
C VAL A 218 -7.80 -9.09 -35.78
N LEU A 219 -7.87 -7.84 -35.30
CA LEU A 219 -7.87 -7.51 -33.87
C LEU A 219 -9.08 -8.09 -33.14
N ALA A 220 -10.27 -8.02 -33.76
CA ALA A 220 -11.49 -8.63 -33.21
C ALA A 220 -11.34 -10.14 -33.04
N ARG A 221 -10.72 -10.83 -34.02
CA ARG A 221 -10.43 -12.27 -33.91
C ARG A 221 -9.38 -12.58 -32.83
N LEU A 222 -8.33 -11.75 -32.69
CA LEU A 222 -7.35 -11.88 -31.62
C LEU A 222 -8.00 -11.79 -30.24
N TYR A 223 -8.90 -10.84 -30.03
CA TYR A 223 -9.65 -10.71 -28.78
C TYR A 223 -10.58 -11.90 -28.50
N GLN A 224 -11.19 -12.51 -29.57
CA GLN A 224 -12.10 -13.63 -29.40
C GLN A 224 -11.40 -14.97 -29.19
N GLN A 225 -10.22 -15.18 -29.80
CA GLN A 225 -9.58 -16.49 -29.87
C GLN A 225 -8.34 -16.60 -28.98
N THR A 226 -7.88 -15.50 -28.39
CA THR A 226 -6.67 -15.47 -27.57
C THR A 226 -6.87 -14.74 -26.26
N ASP A 227 -5.91 -14.87 -25.35
CA ASP A 227 -5.92 -14.23 -24.03
C ASP A 227 -5.56 -12.72 -24.11
N LEU A 228 -5.53 -12.12 -25.30
CA LEU A 228 -5.45 -10.66 -25.46
C LEU A 228 -6.71 -9.96 -24.89
N GLN A 229 -7.80 -10.69 -24.76
CA GLN A 229 -8.95 -10.36 -23.94
C GLN A 229 -9.24 -11.54 -23.01
N THR A 230 -9.35 -11.27 -21.71
CA THR A 230 -9.62 -12.29 -20.70
C THR A 230 -10.56 -11.76 -19.62
N ASN A 231 -11.13 -12.66 -18.84
CA ASN A 231 -12.00 -12.32 -17.73
C ASN A 231 -11.27 -12.54 -16.41
N PHE A 232 -11.12 -11.47 -15.62
CA PHE A 232 -10.65 -11.56 -14.25
C PHE A 232 -11.83 -11.87 -13.34
N GLY A 233 -11.87 -13.09 -12.80
CA GLY A 233 -12.89 -13.52 -11.85
C GLY A 233 -12.61 -12.98 -10.45
N ALA A 234 -13.15 -11.81 -10.11
CA ALA A 234 -12.97 -11.22 -8.79
C ALA A 234 -13.76 -11.97 -7.72
N ILE A 235 -13.12 -12.30 -6.61
CA ILE A 235 -13.70 -12.93 -5.40
C ILE A 235 -13.09 -12.22 -4.20
N LEU A 236 -13.86 -11.35 -3.55
CA LEU A 236 -13.42 -10.56 -2.42
C LEU A 236 -13.64 -11.32 -1.12
N LEU A 237 -12.89 -12.40 -0.91
CA LEU A 237 -12.94 -13.21 0.29
C LEU A 237 -11.74 -12.91 1.17
N ALA A 238 -12.00 -12.53 2.42
CA ALA A 238 -10.97 -12.22 3.42
C ALA A 238 -11.33 -12.82 4.77
N ILE A 239 -10.34 -12.91 5.66
CA ILE A 239 -10.54 -13.36 7.04
C ILE A 239 -10.85 -12.13 7.90
N VAL A 240 -12.05 -12.12 8.50
CA VAL A 240 -12.50 -11.09 9.43
C VAL A 240 -12.75 -11.73 10.79
N LYS A 241 -12.04 -11.26 11.82
CA LYS A 241 -12.16 -11.81 13.19
C LYS A 241 -11.99 -13.32 13.24
N GLY A 242 -11.03 -13.85 12.47
CA GLY A 242 -10.72 -15.29 12.40
C GLY A 242 -11.68 -16.12 11.54
N GLN A 243 -12.66 -15.51 10.86
CA GLN A 243 -13.63 -16.21 10.00
C GLN A 243 -13.51 -15.76 8.54
N PRO A 244 -13.49 -16.69 7.56
CA PRO A 244 -13.54 -16.33 6.15
C PRO A 244 -14.91 -15.75 5.80
N ARG A 245 -14.90 -14.58 5.15
CA ARG A 245 -16.11 -13.88 4.69
C ARG A 245 -15.92 -13.35 3.29
N GLN A 246 -16.94 -13.50 2.44
CA GLN A 246 -17.05 -12.75 1.20
C GLN A 246 -17.56 -11.36 1.53
N LEU A 247 -16.82 -10.34 1.13
CA LEU A 247 -17.07 -8.94 1.51
C LEU A 247 -17.30 -8.09 0.26
N THR A 248 -18.06 -7.02 0.43
CA THR A 248 -18.12 -5.94 -0.56
C THR A 248 -16.87 -5.07 -0.45
N LEU A 249 -16.59 -4.24 -1.46
CA LEU A 249 -15.47 -3.28 -1.37
C LEU A 249 -15.63 -2.36 -0.15
N ARG A 250 -16.84 -1.83 0.08
CA ARG A 250 -17.16 -1.03 1.27
C ARG A 250 -16.79 -1.75 2.56
N GLN A 251 -17.19 -3.00 2.70
CA GLN A 251 -16.90 -3.79 3.90
C GLN A 251 -15.40 -4.00 4.10
N LEU A 252 -14.65 -4.28 3.03
CA LEU A 252 -13.18 -4.39 3.10
C LEU A 252 -12.53 -3.09 3.60
N LEU A 253 -12.99 -1.94 3.09
CA LEU A 253 -12.48 -0.63 3.51
C LEU A 253 -12.90 -0.30 4.94
N GLN A 254 -14.12 -0.64 5.36
CA GLN A 254 -14.60 -0.42 6.71
C GLN A 254 -13.84 -1.26 7.74
N GLU A 255 -13.60 -2.56 7.48
CA GLU A 255 -12.80 -3.42 8.36
C GLU A 255 -11.38 -2.88 8.51
N PHE A 256 -10.82 -2.31 7.45
CA PHE A 256 -9.51 -1.62 7.54
C PHE A 256 -9.59 -0.36 8.40
N LEU A 257 -10.62 0.48 8.26
CA LEU A 257 -10.79 1.68 9.08
C LEU A 257 -10.96 1.33 10.56
N ASP A 258 -11.75 0.32 10.86
CA ASP A 258 -11.97 -0.18 12.23
C ASP A 258 -10.65 -0.68 12.84
N PHE A 259 -9.87 -1.44 12.08
CA PHE A 259 -8.53 -1.87 12.48
C PHE A 259 -7.58 -0.68 12.75
N ARG A 260 -7.60 0.33 11.88
CA ARG A 260 -6.78 1.54 12.07
C ARG A 260 -7.18 2.34 13.30
N GLU A 261 -8.47 2.47 13.56
CA GLU A 261 -8.97 3.15 14.77
C GLU A 261 -8.46 2.46 16.05
N VAL A 262 -8.51 1.12 16.09
CA VAL A 262 -7.97 0.33 17.21
C VAL A 262 -6.46 0.51 17.35
N THR A 263 -5.70 0.36 16.27
CA THR A 263 -4.22 0.46 16.34
C THR A 263 -3.75 1.86 16.70
N LEU A 264 -4.39 2.92 16.21
CA LEU A 264 -4.10 4.30 16.57
C LEU A 264 -4.44 4.59 18.04
N THR A 265 -5.58 4.12 18.51
CA THR A 265 -5.99 4.27 19.92
C THR A 265 -4.97 3.59 20.85
N ARG A 266 -4.54 2.37 20.53
CA ARG A 266 -3.50 1.65 21.31
C ARG A 266 -2.19 2.43 21.31
N ARG A 267 -1.74 2.90 20.15
CA ARG A 267 -0.50 3.68 20.02
C ARG A 267 -0.55 4.96 20.85
N TYR A 268 -1.59 5.77 20.71
CA TYR A 268 -1.69 7.02 21.44
C TYR A 268 -1.83 6.82 22.95
N ASN A 269 -2.49 5.75 23.42
CA ASN A 269 -2.52 5.40 24.82
C ASN A 269 -1.10 5.07 25.35
N TYR A 270 -0.32 4.31 24.61
CA TYR A 270 1.04 3.98 24.99
C TYR A 270 1.95 5.23 25.02
N GLU A 271 1.88 6.06 23.96
CA GLU A 271 2.63 7.31 23.87
C GLU A 271 2.24 8.30 24.98
N LEU A 272 0.93 8.38 25.31
CA LEU A 272 0.43 9.17 26.44
C LEU A 272 1.03 8.71 27.77
N GLN A 273 0.97 7.41 28.05
CA GLN A 273 1.55 6.85 29.29
C GLN A 273 3.06 7.05 29.36
N ALA A 274 3.76 6.88 28.23
CA ALA A 274 5.20 7.13 28.17
C ALA A 274 5.53 8.61 28.43
N ALA A 275 4.79 9.53 27.82
CA ALA A 275 4.94 10.97 28.03
C ALA A 275 4.62 11.36 29.48
N GLN A 276 3.57 10.81 30.07
CA GLN A 276 3.21 11.05 31.48
C GLN A 276 4.28 10.55 32.44
N ARG A 277 4.79 9.33 32.25
CA ARG A 277 5.91 8.81 33.07
C ARG A 277 7.15 9.68 32.96
N ARG A 278 7.49 10.12 31.75
CA ARG A 278 8.65 11.00 31.56
C ARG A 278 8.44 12.39 32.13
N CYS A 279 7.24 12.96 31.98
CA CYS A 279 6.84 14.25 32.56
C CYS A 279 7.00 14.21 34.08
N HIS A 280 6.48 13.18 34.73
CA HIS A 280 6.60 12.99 36.18
C HIS A 280 8.06 12.97 36.66
N ILE A 281 8.94 12.27 35.94
CA ILE A 281 10.38 12.29 36.29
C ILE A 281 10.99 13.68 36.11
N VAL A 282 10.68 14.37 35.00
CA VAL A 282 11.22 15.71 34.72
C VAL A 282 10.74 16.74 35.76
N GLU A 283 9.46 16.66 36.16
CA GLU A 283 8.92 17.47 37.27
C GLU A 283 9.70 17.30 38.54
N GLY A 284 10.02 16.07 38.95
CA GLY A 284 10.84 15.79 40.13
C GLY A 284 12.26 16.37 40.02
N LEU A 285 12.88 16.23 38.84
CA LEU A 285 14.20 16.84 38.61
C LEU A 285 14.14 18.38 38.66
N MET A 286 13.08 19.00 38.17
CA MET A 286 12.88 20.45 38.29
C MET A 286 12.68 20.92 39.74
N VAL A 287 11.93 20.15 40.54
CA VAL A 287 11.78 20.40 41.97
C VAL A 287 13.14 20.38 42.69
N ALA A 288 13.97 19.37 42.40
CA ALA A 288 15.31 19.27 42.99
C ALA A 288 16.22 20.43 42.56
N LEU A 289 16.23 20.84 41.31
CA LEU A 289 17.02 21.95 40.80
C LEU A 289 16.51 23.32 41.29
N THR A 290 15.24 23.44 41.60
CA THR A 290 14.69 24.66 42.22
C THR A 290 15.07 24.76 43.69
N ASN A 291 15.18 23.63 44.38
CA ASN A 291 15.57 23.52 45.78
C ASN A 291 16.97 22.93 45.93
N LEU A 292 17.93 23.44 45.16
CA LEU A 292 19.25 22.83 44.99
C LEU A 292 20.01 22.71 46.34
N ASP A 293 19.96 23.73 47.18
CA ASP A 293 20.61 23.71 48.47
C ASP A 293 20.07 22.58 49.38
N VAL A 294 18.76 22.38 49.37
CA VAL A 294 18.10 21.29 50.11
C VAL A 294 18.49 19.94 49.52
N ALA A 295 18.53 19.84 48.21
CA ALA A 295 18.91 18.59 47.53
C ALA A 295 20.36 18.20 47.81
N ILE A 296 21.29 19.17 47.80
CA ILE A 296 22.71 18.96 48.16
C ILE A 296 22.86 18.60 49.65
N ASP A 297 22.12 19.27 50.53
CA ASP A 297 22.13 18.97 51.98
C ASP A 297 21.70 17.52 52.24
N ILE A 298 20.62 17.07 51.60
CA ILE A 298 20.15 15.69 51.70
C ILE A 298 21.22 14.69 51.20
N LEU A 299 21.80 14.92 50.04
CA LEU A 299 22.80 14.05 49.44
C LEU A 299 24.10 13.97 50.27
N ARG A 300 24.46 15.06 50.97
CA ARG A 300 25.68 15.15 51.77
C ARG A 300 25.54 14.47 53.14
N ASN A 301 24.35 14.56 53.74
CA ASN A 301 24.13 14.14 55.14
C ASN A 301 23.46 12.77 55.24
N ALA A 302 22.91 12.21 54.16
CA ALA A 302 22.32 10.88 54.17
C ALA A 302 23.44 9.80 54.27
N PRO A 303 23.28 8.79 55.12
CA PRO A 303 24.27 7.72 55.29
C PRO A 303 24.35 6.80 54.06
N ASP A 304 23.26 6.64 53.33
CA ASP A 304 23.16 5.81 52.12
C ASP A 304 22.06 6.31 51.15
N GLY A 305 22.02 5.72 49.96
CA GLY A 305 21.05 6.12 48.90
C GLY A 305 19.61 5.83 49.29
N THR A 306 19.33 4.81 50.08
CA THR A 306 17.98 4.45 50.52
C THR A 306 17.42 5.50 51.47
N THR A 307 18.21 5.90 52.44
CA THR A 307 17.86 6.97 53.38
C THR A 307 17.72 8.32 52.65
N ALA A 308 18.62 8.62 51.71
CA ALA A 308 18.51 9.84 50.91
C ALA A 308 17.17 9.88 50.13
N LYS A 309 16.74 8.76 49.56
CA LYS A 309 15.48 8.61 48.84
C LYS A 309 14.28 8.88 49.75
N GLU A 310 14.25 8.29 50.93
CA GLU A 310 13.19 8.54 51.91
C GLU A 310 13.12 10.01 52.32
N ILE A 311 14.27 10.65 52.54
CA ILE A 311 14.33 12.06 52.91
C ILE A 311 13.85 12.95 51.74
N PHE A 312 14.19 12.63 50.50
CA PHE A 312 13.67 13.33 49.33
C PHE A 312 12.13 13.25 49.23
N GLN A 313 11.58 12.08 49.50
CA GLN A 313 10.12 11.90 49.51
C GLN A 313 9.46 12.75 50.62
N ILE A 314 10.00 12.78 51.80
CA ILE A 314 9.40 13.51 52.95
C ILE A 314 9.61 15.02 52.83
N ARG A 315 10.81 15.51 52.47
CA ARG A 315 11.15 16.94 52.49
C ARG A 315 10.71 17.70 51.24
N LEU A 316 10.66 17.05 50.10
CA LEU A 316 10.34 17.67 48.82
C LEU A 316 9.05 17.12 48.18
N ASP A 317 8.31 16.25 48.89
CA ASP A 317 7.06 15.62 48.43
C ASP A 317 7.23 14.93 47.07
N LEU A 318 8.33 14.16 46.92
CA LEU A 318 8.66 13.48 45.68
C LEU A 318 8.22 12.01 45.71
N SER A 319 7.90 11.47 44.56
CA SER A 319 7.68 10.02 44.44
C SER A 319 8.99 9.26 44.48
N GLU A 320 8.92 7.95 44.75
CA GLU A 320 10.07 7.06 44.73
C GLU A 320 10.85 7.13 43.41
N SER A 321 10.17 7.08 42.29
CA SER A 321 10.75 7.16 40.94
C SER A 321 11.42 8.51 40.66
N GLN A 322 10.88 9.60 41.19
CA GLN A 322 11.51 10.92 41.12
C GLN A 322 12.77 11.01 41.97
N ALA A 323 12.74 10.49 43.18
CA ALA A 323 13.91 10.45 44.06
C ALA A 323 15.02 9.58 43.45
N ASP A 324 14.71 8.43 42.88
CA ASP A 324 15.70 7.59 42.17
C ASP A 324 16.33 8.33 40.98
N ALA A 325 15.52 9.07 40.20
CA ALA A 325 16.04 9.87 39.09
C ALA A 325 16.97 11.01 39.55
N ILE A 326 16.70 11.61 40.71
CA ILE A 326 17.57 12.65 41.31
C ILE A 326 18.89 12.01 41.75
N LEU A 327 18.84 10.87 42.43
CA LEU A 327 20.04 10.13 42.87
C LEU A 327 20.92 9.67 41.70
N ALA A 328 20.31 9.31 40.60
CA ALA A 328 20.99 8.92 39.35
C ALA A 328 21.52 10.11 38.54
N MET A 329 21.18 11.36 38.90
CA MET A 329 21.53 12.55 38.12
C MET A 329 23.01 12.89 38.26
N PRO A 330 23.79 12.98 37.17
CA PRO A 330 25.19 13.40 37.21
C PRO A 330 25.34 14.85 37.67
N MET A 331 26.33 15.14 38.49
CA MET A 331 26.67 16.49 39.02
C MET A 331 26.78 17.56 37.92
N ARG A 332 27.23 17.19 36.71
CA ARG A 332 27.31 18.10 35.55
C ARG A 332 25.95 18.65 35.08
N ARG A 333 24.83 18.03 35.47
CA ARG A 333 23.47 18.47 35.12
C ARG A 333 22.90 19.50 36.11
N LEU A 334 23.67 19.93 37.10
CA LEU A 334 23.25 20.98 38.06
C LEU A 334 23.46 22.42 37.53
N THR A 335 23.70 22.58 36.22
CA THR A 335 23.96 23.90 35.60
C THR A 335 22.68 24.63 35.20
N GLY A 336 22.75 25.95 35.12
CA GLY A 336 21.62 26.77 34.69
C GLY A 336 21.13 26.42 33.25
N LEU A 337 22.02 26.02 32.36
CA LEU A 337 21.68 25.57 31.01
C LEU A 337 20.85 24.30 31.03
N GLU A 338 21.20 23.34 31.87
CA GLU A 338 20.45 22.08 31.99
C GLU A 338 19.04 22.29 32.56
N ARG A 339 18.91 23.25 33.49
CA ARG A 339 17.59 23.67 33.98
C ARG A 339 16.70 24.19 32.86
N GLN A 340 17.25 25.02 31.96
CA GLN A 340 16.50 25.49 30.78
C GLN A 340 16.12 24.35 29.84
N ASN A 341 17.00 23.38 29.62
CA ASN A 341 16.72 22.20 28.80
C ASN A 341 15.59 21.36 29.38
N LEU A 342 15.62 21.10 30.71
CA LEU A 342 14.56 20.35 31.39
C LEU A 342 13.23 21.11 31.39
N GLN A 343 13.22 22.44 31.52
CA GLN A 343 12.02 23.23 31.41
C GLN A 343 11.42 23.13 30.01
N SER A 344 12.25 23.24 28.95
CA SER A 344 11.81 23.06 27.57
C SER A 344 11.28 21.65 27.30
N GLU A 345 11.93 20.61 27.87
CA GLU A 345 11.44 19.23 27.78
C GLU A 345 10.09 19.07 28.47
N LEU A 346 9.92 19.67 29.67
CA LEU A 346 8.66 19.63 30.40
C LEU A 346 7.52 20.25 29.58
N ASP A 347 7.75 21.46 29.03
CA ASP A 347 6.75 22.15 28.22
C ASP A 347 6.35 21.34 26.99
N GLN A 348 7.31 20.68 26.32
CA GLN A 348 7.05 19.81 25.19
C GLN A 348 6.27 18.55 25.58
N LEU A 349 6.59 17.94 26.73
CA LEU A 349 5.86 16.78 27.24
C LEU A 349 4.44 17.13 27.62
N MET A 350 4.22 18.25 28.28
CA MET A 350 2.88 18.74 28.62
C MET A 350 2.03 19.00 27.38
N ALA A 351 2.60 19.62 26.35
CA ALA A 351 1.92 19.83 25.08
C ALA A 351 1.53 18.50 24.39
N LYS A 352 2.45 17.51 24.38
CA LYS A 352 2.17 16.16 23.84
C LYS A 352 1.07 15.46 24.64
N ILE A 353 1.11 15.51 25.96
CA ILE A 353 0.09 14.91 26.84
C ILE A 353 -1.28 15.49 26.51
N GLN A 354 -1.40 16.82 26.39
CA GLN A 354 -2.65 17.49 26.02
C GLN A 354 -3.13 17.07 24.63
N GLU A 355 -2.22 16.97 23.66
CA GLU A 355 -2.55 16.49 22.32
C GLU A 355 -3.10 15.07 22.33
N PHE A 356 -2.42 14.12 22.99
CA PHE A 356 -2.86 12.74 23.08
C PHE A 356 -4.18 12.59 23.84
N GLN A 357 -4.37 13.33 24.92
CA GLN A 357 -5.65 13.36 25.66
C GLN A 357 -6.79 13.86 24.77
N ARG A 358 -6.56 14.89 23.95
CA ARG A 358 -7.54 15.40 22.98
C ARG A 358 -7.87 14.38 21.92
N LEU A 359 -6.85 13.69 21.35
CA LEU A 359 -7.04 12.68 20.32
C LEU A 359 -7.80 11.44 20.84
N LEU A 360 -7.54 11.05 22.09
CA LEU A 360 -8.20 9.91 22.72
C LEU A 360 -9.59 10.26 23.29
N GLY A 361 -9.81 11.52 23.66
CA GLY A 361 -11.06 12.00 24.24
C GLY A 361 -12.19 12.26 23.21
N ASP A 362 -11.83 12.47 21.95
CA ASP A 362 -12.81 12.72 20.87
C ASP A 362 -12.48 11.89 19.63
N ARG A 363 -13.35 10.93 19.31
CA ARG A 363 -13.25 10.10 18.10
C ARG A 363 -13.10 10.95 16.81
N ARG A 364 -13.71 12.13 16.75
CA ARG A 364 -13.60 13.01 15.58
C ARG A 364 -12.17 13.53 15.40
N GLU A 365 -11.49 13.85 16.50
CA GLU A 365 -10.09 14.28 16.47
C GLU A 365 -9.17 13.12 16.06
N LEU A 366 -9.41 11.90 16.56
CA LEU A 366 -8.69 10.69 16.12
C LEU A 366 -8.85 10.45 14.61
N LEU A 367 -10.06 10.53 14.09
CA LEU A 367 -10.33 10.39 12.65
C LEU A 367 -9.73 11.51 11.80
N LYS A 368 -9.62 12.75 12.34
CA LYS A 368 -8.87 13.83 11.67
C LYS A 368 -7.38 13.50 11.56
N ALA A 369 -6.79 12.93 12.62
CA ALA A 369 -5.39 12.49 12.59
C ALA A 369 -5.19 11.36 11.56
N LEU A 370 -6.09 10.37 11.52
CA LEU A 370 -6.07 9.31 10.50
C LEU A 370 -6.17 9.87 9.08
N LYS A 371 -7.07 10.81 8.82
CA LYS A 371 -7.16 11.48 7.50
C LYS A 371 -5.86 12.21 7.13
N LYS A 372 -5.21 12.84 8.09
CA LYS A 372 -3.92 13.52 7.86
C LYS A 372 -2.82 12.52 7.48
N GLU A 373 -2.74 11.36 8.16
CA GLU A 373 -1.81 10.29 7.82
C GLU A 373 -2.07 9.75 6.41
N LEU A 374 -3.32 9.41 6.08
CA LEU A 374 -3.72 8.91 4.75
C LEU A 374 -3.38 9.91 3.64
N ARG A 375 -3.68 11.22 3.82
CA ARG A 375 -3.32 12.27 2.85
C ARG A 375 -1.81 12.41 2.67
N SER A 376 -1.03 12.25 3.73
CA SER A 376 0.43 12.27 3.67
C SER A 376 0.98 11.12 2.84
N LEU A 377 0.50 9.91 3.10
CA LEU A 377 0.88 8.71 2.34
C LEU A 377 0.47 8.80 0.87
N LYS A 378 -0.76 9.26 0.58
CA LYS A 378 -1.21 9.51 -0.79
C LYS A 378 -0.27 10.47 -1.52
N ARG A 379 0.05 11.62 -0.92
CA ARG A 379 0.92 12.63 -1.54
C ARG A 379 2.33 12.09 -1.85
N LYS A 380 2.82 11.15 -1.03
CA LYS A 380 4.17 10.61 -1.15
C LYS A 380 4.27 9.42 -2.11
N TYR A 381 3.20 8.61 -2.22
CA TYR A 381 3.26 7.30 -2.86
C TYR A 381 2.20 7.05 -3.94
N ALA A 382 1.26 7.96 -4.17
CA ALA A 382 0.26 7.74 -5.20
C ALA A 382 0.85 7.88 -6.60
N ASP A 383 0.55 6.91 -7.44
CA ASP A 383 0.85 6.87 -8.87
C ASP A 383 -0.42 7.16 -9.69
N PRO A 384 -0.29 7.68 -10.93
CA PRO A 384 -1.42 7.76 -11.85
C PRO A 384 -1.94 6.37 -12.22
N ARG A 385 -3.24 6.28 -12.50
CA ARG A 385 -3.89 5.03 -12.95
C ARG A 385 -3.24 4.51 -14.23
N ARG A 386 -3.01 3.22 -14.30
CA ARG A 386 -2.44 2.52 -15.46
C ARG A 386 -3.52 1.88 -16.32
N THR A 387 -4.48 1.18 -15.70
CA THR A 387 -5.58 0.51 -16.40
C THR A 387 -6.64 1.50 -16.83
N ARG A 388 -7.00 1.50 -18.11
CA ARG A 388 -8.03 2.37 -18.66
C ARG A 388 -9.41 1.75 -18.50
N LEU A 389 -10.41 2.57 -18.16
CA LEU A 389 -11.80 2.18 -18.11
C LEU A 389 -12.48 2.67 -19.39
N VAL A 390 -12.99 1.75 -20.20
CA VAL A 390 -13.60 2.06 -21.48
C VAL A 390 -15.09 1.76 -21.39
N ASN A 391 -15.91 2.79 -21.61
CA ASN A 391 -17.36 2.61 -21.63
C ASN A 391 -17.78 1.76 -22.82
N ALA A 392 -18.74 0.86 -22.63
CA ALA A 392 -19.25 -0.06 -23.66
C ALA A 392 -19.75 0.64 -24.97
N ALA A 393 -20.05 1.94 -24.88
CA ALA A 393 -20.49 2.75 -26.02
C ALA A 393 -19.32 3.42 -26.80
N SER A 394 -18.06 3.24 -26.38
CA SER A 394 -16.94 3.85 -27.12
C SER A 394 -16.50 2.99 -28.29
N PRO A 395 -16.02 3.58 -29.42
CA PRO A 395 -15.49 2.84 -30.56
C PRO A 395 -14.42 1.81 -30.19
N VAL A 396 -13.62 2.10 -29.17
CA VAL A 396 -12.58 1.21 -28.63
C VAL A 396 -13.18 -0.05 -28.02
N ALA A 397 -14.33 0.05 -27.35
CA ALA A 397 -15.04 -1.13 -26.81
C ALA A 397 -15.58 -2.06 -27.93
N GLN A 398 -15.86 -1.50 -29.10
CA GLN A 398 -16.33 -2.24 -30.28
C GLN A 398 -15.20 -2.86 -31.11
N GLY A 399 -13.94 -2.75 -30.69
CA GLY A 399 -12.78 -3.37 -31.32
C GLY A 399 -12.08 -2.48 -32.36
N GLU A 400 -12.40 -1.18 -32.41
CA GLU A 400 -11.67 -0.25 -33.26
C GLU A 400 -10.31 0.11 -32.67
N PRO A 401 -9.20 -0.07 -33.42
CA PRO A 401 -7.87 0.24 -32.91
C PRO A 401 -7.64 1.75 -32.76
N GLN A 402 -6.89 2.13 -31.75
CA GLN A 402 -6.46 3.52 -31.60
C GLN A 402 -5.46 3.89 -32.70
N VAL A 403 -5.71 4.97 -33.43
CA VAL A 403 -4.69 5.56 -34.32
C VAL A 403 -3.65 6.22 -33.45
N ALA A 404 -2.39 5.80 -33.57
CA ALA A 404 -1.28 6.30 -32.76
C ALA A 404 -1.11 7.82 -32.90
N GLY A 405 -1.55 8.57 -31.89
CA GLY A 405 -1.20 9.97 -31.74
C GLY A 405 0.29 10.10 -31.38
N LYS A 406 0.97 11.14 -31.88
CA LYS A 406 2.38 11.42 -31.60
C LYS A 406 2.68 11.29 -30.11
N ARG A 407 3.65 10.42 -29.76
CA ARG A 407 4.12 10.25 -28.37
C ARG A 407 4.60 11.59 -27.83
N ASN A 408 3.96 12.09 -26.81
CA ASN A 408 4.58 13.07 -25.91
C ASN A 408 5.56 12.30 -25.03
N SER A 409 6.84 12.52 -25.21
CA SER A 409 7.89 11.97 -24.37
C SER A 409 7.67 12.42 -22.93
N PRO A 410 7.83 11.55 -21.91
CA PRO A 410 7.76 11.98 -20.52
C PRO A 410 8.89 12.96 -20.21
N PRO A 411 8.70 13.92 -19.32
CA PRO A 411 9.78 14.80 -18.86
C PRO A 411 10.84 13.99 -18.13
N LYS A 412 12.10 14.36 -18.38
CA LYS A 412 13.33 13.73 -17.88
C LYS A 412 13.41 13.76 -16.34
#